data_49c890cbc35dd9970226bf0d71dc1ebc
#
_entry.id   49c890cbc35dd9970226bf0d71dc1ebc
#
_cell.length_a   1.000
_cell.length_b   1.000
_cell.length_c   1.000
_cell.angle_alpha   90.00
_cell.angle_beta   90.00
_cell.angle_gamma   90.00
#
_symmetry.space_group_name_H-M   'P 1'
#
loop_
_entity.id
_entity.type
_entity.pdbx_description
1 polymer ?
#
loop_
_entity_poly.entity_id
_entity_poly.type
_entity_poly.pdbx_seq_one_letter_code
_entity_poly.pdbx_strand_id
1 'polypeptide(L)'
;TDPRYMTIDNKPVITVFSVGDLLKDFGSAEGVKAEFDYLRDVCRGLGYDGAIIMVQAATTNGSTLATIREFGADATYAYNWGKANTSLEYENYVSGQFASGTNTVATISVGFNNVAWAGTRSSLIEPDDYKKALEWVRDDFSGRYDKDSWLSRSVILSTWNEYGEGTYIMPAGVHGFGYLDKLREVF
;
A
#
# COMPACT_ATOMS: atom_id res chain seq x y z
N THR A 1 -17.97 11.42 13.58
CA THR A 1 -16.87 11.54 12.60
C THR A 1 -15.73 12.38 13.19
N ASP A 2 -14.55 11.77 13.39
CA ASP A 2 -13.37 12.46 13.91
C ASP A 2 -12.68 13.22 12.76
N PRO A 3 -12.50 14.55 12.84
CA PRO A 3 -11.88 15.32 11.75
C PRO A 3 -10.40 14.98 11.51
N ARG A 4 -9.79 14.19 12.39
CA ARG A 4 -8.41 13.69 12.24
C ARG A 4 -8.33 12.43 11.38
N TYR A 5 -9.47 11.77 11.10
CA TYR A 5 -9.47 10.57 10.27
C TYR A 5 -9.20 10.94 8.80
N MET A 6 -8.34 10.16 8.15
CA MET A 6 -7.96 10.41 6.76
C MET A 6 -9.16 10.26 5.82
N THR A 7 -9.44 11.31 5.08
CA THR A 7 -10.44 11.30 4.00
C THR A 7 -9.82 11.83 2.71
N ILE A 8 -10.29 11.32 1.59
CA ILE A 8 -9.98 11.81 0.24
C ILE A 8 -11.30 12.04 -0.47
N ASP A 9 -11.52 13.24 -1.00
CA ASP A 9 -12.75 13.62 -1.69
C ASP A 9 -14.01 13.26 -0.87
N ASN A 10 -14.03 13.67 0.40
CA ASN A 10 -15.08 13.37 1.37
C ASN A 10 -15.38 11.86 1.54
N LYS A 11 -14.41 10.98 1.33
CA LYS A 11 -14.52 9.52 1.55
C LYS A 11 -13.48 9.06 2.55
N PRO A 12 -13.84 8.42 3.67
CA PRO A 12 -12.87 7.84 4.57
C PRO A 12 -12.06 6.75 3.86
N VAL A 13 -10.75 6.70 4.13
CA VAL A 13 -9.85 5.69 3.59
C VAL A 13 -9.77 4.51 4.55
N ILE A 14 -10.15 3.33 4.07
CA ILE A 14 -10.17 2.09 4.85
C ILE A 14 -9.23 1.10 4.19
N THR A 15 -8.35 0.50 5.00
CA THR A 15 -7.42 -0.52 4.53
C THR A 15 -7.74 -1.87 5.13
N VAL A 16 -7.74 -2.92 4.31
CA VAL A 16 -7.95 -4.29 4.73
C VAL A 16 -6.68 -5.09 4.47
N PHE A 17 -6.23 -5.82 5.48
CA PHE A 17 -4.93 -6.48 5.44
C PHE A 17 -4.95 -7.86 4.77
N SER A 18 -6.04 -8.64 4.91
CA SER A 18 -6.05 -10.05 4.52
C SER A 18 -7.17 -10.39 3.55
N VAL A 19 -6.83 -10.73 2.32
CA VAL A 19 -7.76 -11.30 1.32
C VAL A 19 -8.33 -12.64 1.80
N GLY A 20 -7.48 -13.48 2.43
CA GLY A 20 -7.90 -14.79 2.92
C GLY A 20 -8.95 -14.72 4.01
N ASP A 21 -8.80 -13.79 4.96
CA ASP A 21 -9.78 -13.61 6.02
C ASP A 21 -11.10 -13.04 5.50
N LEU A 22 -11.05 -12.10 4.54
CA LEU A 22 -12.26 -11.63 3.88
C LEU A 22 -13.05 -12.76 3.23
N LEU A 23 -12.39 -13.62 2.47
CA LEU A 23 -13.05 -14.76 1.82
C LEU A 23 -13.56 -15.80 2.83
N LYS A 24 -12.83 -16.02 3.92
CA LYS A 24 -13.24 -16.92 4.98
C LYS A 24 -14.47 -16.41 5.71
N ASP A 25 -14.52 -15.12 6.02
CA ASP A 25 -15.57 -14.53 6.84
C ASP A 25 -16.85 -14.28 6.03
N PHE A 26 -16.74 -13.92 4.75
CA PHE A 26 -17.87 -13.58 3.88
C PHE A 26 -18.17 -14.62 2.79
N GLY A 27 -17.42 -15.70 2.74
CA GLY A 27 -17.68 -16.92 1.96
C GLY A 27 -17.34 -16.85 0.48
N SER A 28 -17.42 -15.69 -0.17
CA SER A 28 -17.14 -15.53 -1.60
C SER A 28 -16.75 -14.08 -1.95
N ALA A 29 -16.29 -13.87 -3.18
CA ALA A 29 -15.99 -12.52 -3.67
C ALA A 29 -17.24 -11.63 -3.71
N GLU A 30 -18.38 -12.18 -4.08
CA GLU A 30 -19.67 -11.48 -4.05
C GLU A 30 -20.09 -11.12 -2.61
N GLY A 31 -19.83 -12.02 -1.64
CA GLY A 31 -20.07 -11.74 -0.23
C GLY A 31 -19.24 -10.58 0.28
N VAL A 32 -17.94 -10.57 -0.01
CA VAL A 32 -17.03 -9.45 0.31
C VAL A 32 -17.50 -8.15 -0.36
N LYS A 33 -17.90 -8.22 -1.63
CA LYS A 33 -18.42 -7.05 -2.35
C LYS A 33 -19.66 -6.47 -1.69
N ALA A 34 -20.58 -7.32 -1.27
CA ALA A 34 -21.80 -6.87 -0.60
C ALA A 34 -21.48 -6.12 0.70
N GLU A 35 -20.51 -6.59 1.49
CA GLU A 35 -20.07 -5.92 2.70
C GLU A 35 -19.33 -4.60 2.42
N PHE A 36 -18.53 -4.54 1.38
CA PHE A 36 -17.89 -3.28 0.96
C PHE A 36 -18.92 -2.25 0.49
N ASP A 37 -19.93 -2.69 -0.25
CA ASP A 37 -21.02 -1.81 -0.67
C ASP A 37 -21.85 -1.34 0.52
N TYR A 38 -22.18 -2.23 1.47
CA TYR A 38 -22.84 -1.88 2.72
C TYR A 38 -22.02 -0.86 3.54
N LEU A 39 -20.71 -1.04 3.67
CA LEU A 39 -19.84 -0.09 4.36
C LEU A 39 -19.85 1.29 3.69
N ARG A 40 -19.85 1.34 2.36
CA ARG A 40 -19.99 2.61 1.62
C ARG A 40 -21.33 3.29 1.89
N ASP A 41 -22.41 2.50 1.98
CA ASP A 41 -23.75 3.03 2.30
C ASP A 41 -23.83 3.56 3.74
N VAL A 42 -23.23 2.87 4.69
CA VAL A 42 -23.09 3.37 6.08
C VAL A 42 -22.34 4.70 6.09
N CYS A 43 -21.24 4.81 5.35
CA CYS A 43 -20.50 6.07 5.25
C CYS A 43 -21.36 7.19 4.63
N ARG A 44 -22.16 6.91 3.60
CA ARG A 44 -23.10 7.88 3.03
C ARG A 44 -24.14 8.33 4.04
N GLY A 45 -24.68 7.42 4.83
CA GLY A 45 -25.60 7.74 5.92
C GLY A 45 -25.00 8.64 7.00
N LEU A 46 -23.68 8.70 7.10
CA LEU A 46 -22.94 9.56 8.03
C LEU A 46 -22.48 10.90 7.41
N GLY A 47 -22.85 11.18 6.13
CA GLY A 47 -22.53 12.43 5.45
C GLY A 47 -21.25 12.41 4.62
N TYR A 48 -20.67 11.23 4.38
CA TYR A 48 -19.57 11.05 3.42
C TYR A 48 -20.10 10.69 2.01
N ASP A 49 -19.24 10.75 1.00
CA ASP A 49 -19.58 10.36 -0.37
C ASP A 49 -19.30 8.86 -0.66
N GLY A 50 -19.30 8.04 0.38
CA GLY A 50 -18.94 6.63 0.36
C GLY A 50 -17.66 6.36 1.15
N ALA A 51 -16.85 5.38 0.71
CA ALA A 51 -15.55 5.08 1.28
C ALA A 51 -14.57 4.66 0.19
N ILE A 52 -13.28 4.96 0.37
CA ILE A 52 -12.19 4.36 -0.39
C ILE A 52 -11.72 3.12 0.38
N ILE A 53 -11.81 1.96 -0.26
CA ILE A 53 -11.41 0.68 0.35
C ILE A 53 -10.20 0.13 -0.41
N MET A 54 -9.08 0.00 0.29
CA MET A 54 -7.86 -0.59 -0.24
C MET A 54 -7.60 -1.95 0.39
N VAL A 55 -7.17 -2.92 -0.42
CA VAL A 55 -6.88 -4.28 0.03
C VAL A 55 -5.39 -4.57 -0.12
N GLN A 56 -4.78 -5.08 0.94
CA GLN A 56 -3.38 -5.46 0.93
C GLN A 56 -3.15 -6.66 -0.01
N ALA A 57 -2.17 -6.51 -0.92
CA ALA A 57 -1.73 -7.56 -1.82
C ALA A 57 -0.27 -7.34 -2.24
N ALA A 58 0.65 -8.06 -1.62
CA ALA A 58 2.06 -8.05 -2.02
C ALA A 58 2.33 -9.11 -3.10
N THR A 59 1.60 -9.04 -4.21
CA THR A 59 1.66 -10.03 -5.29
C THR A 59 1.39 -9.42 -6.65
N THR A 60 1.95 -10.02 -7.70
CA THR A 60 1.60 -9.78 -9.11
C THR A 60 0.76 -10.91 -9.71
N ASN A 61 0.27 -11.83 -8.88
CA ASN A 61 -0.56 -12.94 -9.32
C ASN A 61 -1.92 -12.44 -9.84
N GLY A 62 -2.17 -12.66 -11.12
CA GLY A 62 -3.36 -12.15 -11.81
C GLY A 62 -4.68 -12.68 -11.24
N SER A 63 -4.74 -13.93 -10.75
CA SER A 63 -5.97 -14.49 -10.16
C SER A 63 -6.31 -13.83 -8.82
N THR A 64 -5.32 -13.64 -7.94
CA THR A 64 -5.51 -12.91 -6.68
C THR A 64 -5.97 -11.48 -6.93
N LEU A 65 -5.34 -10.80 -7.89
CA LEU A 65 -5.68 -9.43 -8.23
C LEU A 65 -7.08 -9.33 -8.88
N ALA A 66 -7.48 -10.33 -9.68
CA ALA A 66 -8.84 -10.42 -10.21
C ALA A 66 -9.87 -10.54 -9.09
N THR A 67 -9.65 -11.43 -8.12
CA THR A 67 -10.53 -11.59 -6.95
C THR A 67 -10.67 -10.27 -6.16
N ILE A 68 -9.59 -9.52 -5.98
CA ILE A 68 -9.66 -8.22 -5.29
C ILE A 68 -10.50 -7.20 -6.08
N ARG A 69 -10.42 -7.22 -7.42
CA ARG A 69 -11.31 -6.38 -8.25
C ARG A 69 -12.78 -6.80 -8.11
N GLU A 70 -13.05 -8.11 -8.04
CA GLU A 70 -14.40 -8.64 -7.81
C GLU A 70 -14.98 -8.21 -6.45
N PHE A 71 -14.15 -8.01 -5.41
CA PHE A 71 -14.57 -7.39 -4.15
C PHE A 71 -15.10 -5.96 -4.33
N GLY A 72 -14.78 -5.31 -5.44
CA GLY A 72 -15.05 -3.89 -5.63
C GLY A 72 -14.13 -2.99 -4.79
N ALA A 73 -12.91 -3.45 -4.49
CA ALA A 73 -11.88 -2.61 -3.88
C ALA A 73 -11.49 -1.47 -4.83
N ASP A 74 -11.21 -0.29 -4.27
CA ASP A 74 -10.83 0.89 -5.05
C ASP A 74 -9.36 0.81 -5.50
N ALA A 75 -8.50 0.19 -4.70
CA ALA A 75 -7.10 -0.06 -5.04
C ALA A 75 -6.49 -1.19 -4.20
N THR A 76 -5.33 -1.67 -4.63
CA THR A 76 -4.43 -2.48 -3.80
C THR A 76 -3.30 -1.62 -3.23
N TYR A 77 -2.69 -2.13 -2.19
CA TYR A 77 -1.41 -1.67 -1.64
C TYR A 77 -0.62 -2.86 -1.12
N ALA A 78 0.66 -2.71 -0.84
CA ALA A 78 1.43 -3.74 -0.17
C ALA A 78 1.89 -3.28 1.22
N TYR A 79 2.08 -4.22 2.14
CA TYR A 79 2.80 -3.97 3.39
C TYR A 79 4.31 -3.95 3.12
N ASN A 80 4.81 -4.99 2.44
CA ASN A 80 6.15 -5.04 1.87
C ASN A 80 6.13 -5.94 0.61
N TRP A 81 7.20 -5.89 -0.16
CA TRP A 81 7.32 -6.68 -1.39
C TRP A 81 8.22 -7.91 -1.20
N GLY A 82 8.04 -8.60 -0.10
CA GLY A 82 8.73 -9.85 0.11
C GLY A 82 10.24 -9.67 0.26
N LYS A 83 11.04 -10.01 -0.76
CA LYS A 83 12.50 -9.94 -0.74
C LYS A 83 13.06 -8.71 -1.45
N ALA A 84 12.21 -7.82 -1.95
CA ALA A 84 12.65 -6.62 -2.65
C ALA A 84 13.52 -5.74 -1.74
N ASN A 85 14.67 -5.33 -2.27
CA ASN A 85 15.62 -4.46 -1.58
C ASN A 85 16.35 -3.49 -2.52
N THR A 86 15.86 -3.34 -3.76
CA THR A 86 16.33 -2.36 -4.72
C THR A 86 15.17 -1.57 -5.31
N SER A 87 15.43 -0.34 -5.78
CA SER A 87 14.41 0.48 -6.46
C SER A 87 13.76 -0.28 -7.63
N LEU A 88 14.56 -0.93 -8.46
CA LEU A 88 14.08 -1.68 -9.63
C LEU A 88 13.12 -2.81 -9.27
N GLU A 89 13.34 -3.50 -8.16
CA GLU A 89 12.41 -4.55 -7.70
C GLU A 89 11.07 -3.95 -7.27
N TYR A 90 11.06 -2.80 -6.58
CA TYR A 90 9.82 -2.09 -6.24
C TYR A 90 9.07 -1.64 -7.49
N GLU A 91 9.78 -1.04 -8.46
CA GLU A 91 9.22 -0.66 -9.76
C GLU A 91 8.55 -1.84 -10.47
N ASN A 92 9.22 -2.99 -10.51
CA ASN A 92 8.71 -4.20 -11.15
C ASN A 92 7.45 -4.74 -10.46
N TYR A 93 7.41 -4.79 -9.13
CA TYR A 93 6.23 -5.27 -8.40
C TYR A 93 5.03 -4.33 -8.57
N VAL A 94 5.22 -3.03 -8.38
CA VAL A 94 4.15 -2.03 -8.53
C VAL A 94 3.65 -1.98 -9.98
N SER A 95 4.56 -1.96 -10.95
CA SER A 95 4.21 -1.98 -12.38
C SER A 95 3.49 -3.27 -12.77
N GLY A 96 3.88 -4.40 -12.21
CA GLY A 96 3.23 -5.70 -12.44
C GLY A 96 1.78 -5.73 -11.93
N GLN A 97 1.51 -5.14 -10.77
CA GLN A 97 0.12 -4.98 -10.30
C GLN A 97 -0.68 -4.06 -11.22
N PHE A 98 -0.14 -2.91 -11.55
CA PHE A 98 -0.79 -1.96 -12.47
C PHE A 98 -1.10 -2.60 -13.83
N ALA A 99 -0.14 -3.34 -14.40
CA ALA A 99 -0.29 -4.02 -15.69
C ALA A 99 -1.39 -5.10 -15.67
N SER A 100 -1.77 -5.63 -14.51
CA SER A 100 -2.90 -6.55 -14.37
C SER A 100 -4.28 -5.87 -14.53
N GLY A 101 -4.33 -4.56 -14.68
CA GLY A 101 -5.57 -3.78 -14.71
C GLY A 101 -6.15 -3.51 -13.30
N THR A 102 -5.34 -3.66 -12.25
CA THR A 102 -5.74 -3.35 -10.87
C THR A 102 -5.21 -1.97 -10.47
N ASN A 103 -6.08 -1.10 -9.99
CA ASN A 103 -5.63 0.13 -9.35
C ASN A 103 -4.70 -0.20 -8.19
N THR A 104 -3.57 0.45 -8.14
CA THR A 104 -2.51 0.16 -7.17
C THR A 104 -1.97 1.46 -6.60
N VAL A 105 -1.99 1.62 -5.29
CA VAL A 105 -1.21 2.66 -4.64
C VAL A 105 0.22 2.14 -4.50
N ALA A 106 1.19 2.85 -5.08
CA ALA A 106 2.59 2.46 -4.97
C ALA A 106 2.97 2.37 -3.48
N THR A 107 3.53 1.23 -3.09
CA THR A 107 4.07 1.04 -1.75
C THR A 107 5.57 0.95 -1.82
N ILE A 108 6.26 1.86 -1.15
CA ILE A 108 7.71 1.84 -0.96
C ILE A 108 7.99 1.53 0.51
N SER A 109 8.46 0.32 0.74
CA SER A 109 8.83 -0.19 2.06
C SER A 109 10.35 -0.09 2.25
N VAL A 110 10.81 0.01 3.48
CA VAL A 110 12.23 -0.16 3.78
C VAL A 110 12.65 -1.64 3.79
N GLY A 111 11.74 -2.54 3.46
CA GLY A 111 12.00 -3.98 3.36
C GLY A 111 11.50 -4.77 4.56
N PHE A 112 12.18 -5.89 4.86
CA PHE A 112 11.77 -6.79 5.93
C PHE A 112 12.98 -7.47 6.56
N ASN A 113 13.08 -7.46 7.88
CA ASN A 113 14.14 -8.12 8.63
C ASN A 113 13.59 -8.76 9.90
N ASN A 114 13.44 -10.09 9.88
CA ASN A 114 12.98 -10.85 11.03
C ASN A 114 14.12 -11.57 11.80
N VAL A 115 15.35 -11.17 11.58
CA VAL A 115 16.52 -11.79 12.22
C VAL A 115 16.44 -11.75 13.75
N ALA A 116 15.81 -10.72 14.31
CA ALA A 116 15.67 -10.56 15.75
C ALA A 116 14.80 -11.63 16.43
N TRP A 117 13.86 -12.24 15.72
CA TRP A 117 12.91 -13.23 16.30
C TRP A 117 12.79 -14.55 15.53
N ALA A 118 13.05 -14.56 14.23
CA ALA A 118 13.01 -15.80 13.41
C ALA A 118 14.39 -16.16 12.83
N GLY A 119 15.33 -15.22 12.81
CA GLY A 119 16.73 -15.46 12.43
C GLY A 119 16.99 -15.81 10.96
N THR A 120 16.00 -15.70 10.08
CA THR A 120 16.07 -16.33 8.77
C THR A 120 16.14 -15.38 7.59
N ARG A 121 15.78 -14.10 7.76
CA ARG A 121 15.63 -13.22 6.61
C ARG A 121 15.94 -11.77 6.93
N SER A 122 16.80 -11.18 6.11
CA SER A 122 17.00 -9.72 6.03
C SER A 122 17.00 -9.31 4.57
N SER A 123 16.14 -8.38 4.21
CA SER A 123 16.03 -7.79 2.86
C SER A 123 15.59 -6.35 3.06
N LEU A 124 16.56 -5.45 3.26
CA LEU A 124 16.34 -4.03 3.50
C LEU A 124 16.88 -3.25 2.30
N ILE A 125 16.16 -2.19 1.90
CA ILE A 125 16.62 -1.24 0.89
C ILE A 125 17.51 -0.19 1.56
N GLU A 126 18.60 0.19 0.92
CA GLU A 126 19.44 1.28 1.39
C GLU A 126 18.79 2.66 1.11
N PRO A 127 19.08 3.70 1.93
CA PRO A 127 18.44 5.01 1.78
C PRO A 127 18.52 5.62 0.37
N ASP A 128 19.64 5.45 -0.35
CA ASP A 128 19.79 5.99 -1.71
C ASP A 128 18.94 5.24 -2.73
N ASP A 129 18.76 3.93 -2.59
CA ASP A 129 17.84 3.17 -3.45
C ASP A 129 16.38 3.41 -3.07
N TYR A 130 16.10 3.61 -1.78
CA TYR A 130 14.77 4.07 -1.31
C TYR A 130 14.39 5.40 -1.97
N LYS A 131 15.33 6.35 -2.02
CA LYS A 131 15.13 7.61 -2.74
C LYS A 131 14.79 7.39 -4.22
N LYS A 132 15.56 6.55 -4.93
CA LYS A 132 15.29 6.26 -6.36
C LYS A 132 13.88 5.68 -6.57
N ALA A 133 13.44 4.77 -5.69
CA ALA A 133 12.09 4.22 -5.75
C ALA A 133 11.01 5.29 -5.55
N LEU A 134 11.23 6.25 -4.63
CA LEU A 134 10.32 7.38 -4.42
C LEU A 134 10.32 8.34 -5.61
N GLU A 135 11.49 8.65 -6.19
CA GLU A 135 11.62 9.48 -7.39
C GLU A 135 10.88 8.84 -8.56
N TRP A 136 11.03 7.53 -8.78
CA TRP A 136 10.28 6.81 -9.79
C TRP A 136 8.75 6.90 -9.57
N VAL A 137 8.27 6.78 -8.34
CA VAL A 137 6.84 6.97 -8.05
C VAL A 137 6.39 8.37 -8.43
N ARG A 138 7.14 9.41 -8.06
CA ARG A 138 6.83 10.82 -8.34
C ARG A 138 6.86 11.13 -9.83
N ASP A 139 7.91 10.70 -10.53
CA ASP A 139 8.25 11.18 -11.87
C ASP A 139 7.68 10.29 -13.00
N ASP A 140 7.39 9.01 -12.73
CA ASP A 140 6.88 8.04 -13.71
C ASP A 140 5.53 7.45 -13.31
N PHE A 141 5.47 6.72 -12.18
CA PHE A 141 4.31 5.91 -11.85
C PHE A 141 3.04 6.75 -11.62
N SER A 142 3.16 7.87 -10.95
CA SER A 142 2.05 8.80 -10.70
C SER A 142 1.38 9.28 -11.99
N GLY A 143 2.17 9.46 -13.06
CA GLY A 143 1.69 9.87 -14.38
C GLY A 143 0.89 8.80 -15.15
N ARG A 144 0.82 7.57 -14.64
CA ARG A 144 0.00 6.49 -15.22
C ARG A 144 -1.48 6.60 -14.88
N TYR A 145 -1.82 7.44 -13.92
CA TYR A 145 -3.19 7.79 -13.53
C TYR A 145 -3.55 9.18 -14.03
N ASP A 146 -4.86 9.44 -14.14
CA ASP A 146 -5.34 10.80 -14.38
C ASP A 146 -4.81 11.73 -13.26
N LYS A 147 -4.35 12.92 -13.64
CA LYS A 147 -3.76 13.92 -12.72
C LYS A 147 -4.73 14.33 -11.60
N ASP A 148 -6.03 14.28 -11.85
CA ASP A 148 -7.06 14.64 -10.89
C ASP A 148 -7.46 13.44 -10.00
N SER A 149 -6.98 12.23 -10.32
CA SER A 149 -7.18 11.04 -9.49
C SER A 149 -6.38 11.12 -8.19
N TRP A 150 -6.98 10.66 -7.10
CA TRP A 150 -6.26 10.51 -5.83
C TRP A 150 -5.09 9.51 -5.94
N LEU A 151 -5.18 8.54 -6.84
CA LEU A 151 -4.13 7.54 -7.09
C LEU A 151 -2.82 8.18 -7.61
N SER A 152 -2.93 9.25 -8.43
CA SER A 152 -1.75 9.97 -8.93
C SER A 152 -1.00 10.77 -7.85
N ARG A 153 -1.63 10.96 -6.69
CA ARG A 153 -1.10 11.77 -5.58
C ARG A 153 -0.89 10.97 -4.31
N SER A 154 -0.88 9.63 -4.42
CA SER A 154 -0.79 8.74 -3.27
C SER A 154 0.41 7.81 -3.35
N VAL A 155 1.11 7.67 -2.24
CA VAL A 155 2.15 6.68 -2.01
C VAL A 155 2.00 6.14 -0.59
N ILE A 156 2.21 4.86 -0.39
CA ILE A 156 2.28 4.24 0.93
C ILE A 156 3.73 4.03 1.30
N LEU A 157 4.09 4.53 2.47
CA LEU A 157 5.41 4.33 3.07
C LEU A 157 5.28 3.28 4.17
N SER A 158 5.94 2.17 4.03
CA SER A 158 5.85 1.07 4.99
C SER A 158 7.23 0.80 5.61
N THR A 159 7.34 0.97 6.93
CA THR A 159 6.40 1.47 7.93
C THR A 159 7.04 2.56 8.77
N TRP A 160 6.28 3.20 9.66
CA TRP A 160 6.85 4.21 10.55
C TRP A 160 7.81 3.58 11.58
N ASN A 161 7.39 2.55 12.32
CA ASN A 161 8.10 2.05 13.50
C ASN A 161 7.94 0.55 13.77
N GLU A 162 7.80 -0.30 12.74
CA GLU A 162 7.72 -1.75 12.93
C GLU A 162 9.11 -2.36 13.18
N TYR A 163 9.61 -2.16 14.40
CA TYR A 163 10.95 -2.60 14.79
C TYR A 163 11.11 -4.12 14.81
N GLY A 164 10.05 -4.86 15.14
CA GLY A 164 10.08 -6.33 15.19
C GLY A 164 10.39 -6.96 13.85
N GLU A 165 10.02 -6.30 12.76
CA GLU A 165 10.27 -6.74 11.38
C GLU A 165 11.35 -5.91 10.67
N GLY A 166 12.04 -5.02 11.39
CA GLY A 166 13.07 -4.16 10.84
C GLY A 166 12.56 -3.18 9.77
N THR A 167 11.24 -3.10 9.57
CA THR A 167 10.64 -2.20 8.58
C THR A 167 10.23 -0.89 9.26
N TYR A 168 11.15 0.08 9.31
CA TYR A 168 10.89 1.37 9.93
C TYR A 168 11.68 2.50 9.24
N ILE A 169 11.02 3.63 9.03
CA ILE A 169 11.62 4.88 8.53
C ILE A 169 11.92 5.86 9.67
N MET A 170 11.42 5.60 10.87
CA MET A 170 11.71 6.37 12.06
C MET A 170 13.23 6.41 12.33
N PRO A 171 13.79 7.52 12.83
CA PRO A 171 15.22 7.63 13.09
C PRO A 171 15.74 6.52 14.00
N ALA A 172 16.84 5.88 13.61
CA ALA A 172 17.43 4.76 14.32
C ALA A 172 18.96 4.74 14.24
N GLY A 173 19.58 3.87 15.04
CA GLY A 173 21.04 3.87 15.20
C GLY A 173 21.84 3.57 13.92
N VAL A 174 21.27 2.83 12.97
CA VAL A 174 22.00 2.43 11.74
C VAL A 174 22.03 3.56 10.71
N HIS A 175 20.87 4.13 10.39
CA HIS A 175 20.75 5.13 9.32
C HIS A 175 20.42 6.55 9.83
N GLY A 176 20.27 6.75 11.14
CA GLY A 176 19.86 8.04 11.67
C GLY A 176 18.56 8.52 11.05
N PHE A 177 18.59 9.69 10.45
CA PHE A 177 17.46 10.28 9.69
C PHE A 177 17.46 9.88 8.21
N GLY A 178 18.32 8.95 7.76
CA GLY A 178 18.61 8.70 6.35
C GLY A 178 17.38 8.50 5.47
N TYR A 179 16.40 7.68 5.88
CA TYR A 179 15.16 7.49 5.12
C TYR A 179 14.29 8.75 5.08
N LEU A 180 14.16 9.46 6.21
CA LEU A 180 13.37 10.69 6.27
C LEU A 180 14.01 11.83 5.47
N ASP A 181 15.35 11.92 5.48
CA ASP A 181 16.06 12.89 4.66
C ASP A 181 15.82 12.61 3.16
N LYS A 182 15.87 11.33 2.75
CA LYS A 182 15.57 10.95 1.36
C LYS A 182 14.11 11.23 0.98
N LEU A 183 13.18 10.98 1.88
CA LEU A 183 11.77 11.35 1.66
C LEU A 183 11.61 12.85 1.45
N ARG A 184 12.23 13.68 2.30
CA ARG A 184 12.21 15.14 2.19
C ARG A 184 12.90 15.66 0.92
N GLU A 185 13.93 14.97 0.42
CA GLU A 185 14.60 15.35 -0.83
C GLU A 185 13.70 15.12 -2.06
N VAL A 186 12.72 14.21 -1.97
CA VAL A 186 11.83 13.85 -3.09
C VAL A 186 10.52 14.65 -3.06
N PHE A 187 9.94 14.84 -1.90
CA PHE A 187 8.64 15.51 -1.69
C PHE A 187 8.77 16.79 -0.85
#